data_9b39f14af82dcba020275469d85dceb0
#
_entry.id   9b39f14af82dcba020275469d85dceb0
#
_cell.length_a   1.000
_cell.length_b   1.000
_cell.length_c   1.000
_cell.angle_alpha   90.00
_cell.angle_beta   90.00
_cell.angle_gamma   90.00
#
_symmetry.space_group_name_H-M   'P 1'
#
loop_
_entity.id
_entity.type
_entity.pdbx_description
1 polymer ?
#
loop_
_entity_poly.entity_id
_entity_poly.type
_entity_poly.pdbx_seq_one_letter_code
_entity_poly.pdbx_strand_id
1 'polypeptide(L)'
;MSFDPKSILLFAIAILYALTIHEFFHAWTANKLGDPTAKMQGRLTLNPLAHLDPVGTICFIIAHFGWGKPVPVNPGYFKHPRRDDVLVSAAGPISNFVSAFIFGVIFQILNKFAIEASPLIVDLGNLLITTIQINLI
;
A
#
# COMPACT_ATOMS: atom_id res chain seq x y z
N MET A 1 -11.69 16.05 11.26
CA MET A 1 -12.24 14.92 10.50
C MET A 1 -13.61 14.58 11.07
N SER A 2 -14.66 14.65 10.27
CA SER A 2 -15.98 14.14 10.71
C SER A 2 -15.85 12.62 10.81
N PHE A 3 -16.26 12.06 11.96
CA PHE A 3 -16.29 10.61 12.19
C PHE A 3 -17.50 9.97 11.45
N ASP A 4 -17.62 10.24 10.16
CA ASP A 4 -18.60 9.59 9.32
C ASP A 4 -18.13 8.15 9.03
N PRO A 5 -18.98 7.13 9.30
CA PRO A 5 -18.61 5.71 9.06
C PRO A 5 -18.10 5.42 7.65
N LYS A 6 -18.62 6.14 6.67
CA LYS A 6 -18.19 6.02 5.26
C LYS A 6 -16.75 6.50 5.06
N SER A 7 -16.39 7.64 5.63
CA SER A 7 -15.03 8.18 5.58
C SER A 7 -14.03 7.24 6.25
N ILE A 8 -14.40 6.63 7.38
CA ILE A 8 -13.58 5.64 8.07
C ILE A 8 -13.36 4.40 7.18
N LEU A 9 -14.41 3.90 6.53
CA LEU A 9 -14.30 2.75 5.63
C LEU A 9 -13.40 3.04 4.44
N LEU A 10 -13.57 4.19 3.78
CA LEU A 10 -12.72 4.60 2.64
C LEU A 10 -11.25 4.71 3.06
N PHE A 11 -11.00 5.29 4.23
CA PHE A 11 -9.65 5.42 4.77
C PHE A 11 -9.01 4.06 5.08
N ALA A 12 -9.78 3.13 5.67
CA ALA A 12 -9.31 1.77 5.94
C ALA A 12 -8.95 1.01 4.64
N ILE A 13 -9.80 1.12 3.61
CA ILE A 13 -9.54 0.50 2.29
C ILE A 13 -8.26 1.08 1.68
N ALA A 14 -8.08 2.40 1.73
CA ALA A 14 -6.92 3.07 1.17
C ALA A 14 -5.62 2.68 1.88
N ILE A 15 -5.63 2.59 3.23
CA ILE A 15 -4.47 2.10 4.01
C ILE A 15 -4.14 0.64 3.67
N LEU A 16 -5.16 -0.23 3.65
CA LEU A 16 -4.95 -1.65 3.33
C LEU A 16 -4.35 -1.82 1.93
N TYR A 17 -4.82 -1.05 0.96
CA TYR A 17 -4.24 -1.04 -0.38
C TYR A 17 -2.79 -0.58 -0.36
N ALA A 18 -2.51 0.60 0.21
CA ALA A 18 -1.18 1.19 0.23
C ALA A 18 -0.16 0.27 0.92
N LEU A 19 -0.51 -0.27 2.09
CA LEU A 19 0.31 -1.23 2.82
C LEU A 19 0.56 -2.50 2.01
N THR A 20 -0.49 -3.06 1.39
CA THR A 20 -0.38 -4.30 0.61
C THR A 20 0.56 -4.14 -0.58
N ILE A 21 0.42 -3.06 -1.33
CA ILE A 21 1.29 -2.78 -2.49
C ILE A 21 2.73 -2.54 -2.03
N HIS A 22 2.93 -1.76 -0.98
CA HIS A 22 4.23 -1.48 -0.40
C HIS A 22 4.99 -2.77 -0.01
N GLU A 23 4.37 -3.60 0.82
CA GLU A 23 4.96 -4.86 1.29
C GLU A 23 5.13 -5.89 0.16
N PHE A 24 4.16 -5.96 -0.76
CA PHE A 24 4.27 -6.83 -1.94
C PHE A 24 5.51 -6.50 -2.77
N PHE A 25 5.77 -5.20 -3.04
CA PHE A 25 6.92 -4.82 -3.85
C PHE A 25 8.25 -5.02 -3.13
N HIS A 26 8.32 -4.91 -1.80
CA HIS A 26 9.49 -5.36 -1.04
C HIS A 26 9.74 -6.86 -1.26
N ALA A 27 8.71 -7.69 -1.06
CA ALA A 27 8.81 -9.14 -1.23
C ALA A 27 9.17 -9.54 -2.68
N TRP A 28 8.55 -8.88 -3.65
CA TRP A 28 8.78 -9.14 -5.07
C TRP A 28 10.20 -8.78 -5.50
N THR A 29 10.70 -7.63 -5.09
CA THR A 29 12.05 -7.17 -5.41
C THR A 29 13.09 -8.05 -4.75
N ALA A 30 12.94 -8.40 -3.47
CA ALA A 30 13.81 -9.34 -2.77
C ALA A 30 13.89 -10.69 -3.50
N ASN A 31 12.72 -11.25 -3.87
CA ASN A 31 12.66 -12.52 -4.60
C ASN A 31 13.33 -12.44 -5.99
N LYS A 32 13.19 -11.33 -6.70
CA LYS A 32 13.86 -11.09 -7.99
C LYS A 32 15.39 -10.97 -7.87
N LEU A 33 15.87 -10.44 -6.75
CA LEU A 33 17.30 -10.28 -6.45
C LEU A 33 17.94 -11.56 -5.84
N GLY A 34 17.13 -12.61 -5.66
CA GLY A 34 17.62 -13.93 -5.25
C GLY A 34 17.26 -14.33 -3.83
N ASP A 35 16.56 -13.50 -3.05
CA ASP A 35 16.09 -13.83 -1.72
C ASP A 35 14.67 -14.46 -1.76
N PRO A 36 14.53 -15.77 -1.54
CA PRO A 36 13.24 -16.45 -1.54
C PRO A 36 12.47 -16.34 -0.20
N THR A 37 13.05 -15.68 0.82
CA THR A 37 12.57 -15.73 2.20
C THR A 37 11.11 -15.30 2.33
N ALA A 38 10.76 -14.15 1.76
CA ALA A 38 9.40 -13.64 1.78
C ALA A 38 8.41 -14.56 1.04
N LYS A 39 8.82 -15.10 -0.11
CA LYS A 39 8.02 -16.06 -0.89
C LYS A 39 7.76 -17.33 -0.12
N MET A 40 8.78 -17.92 0.50
CA MET A 40 8.68 -19.16 1.29
C MET A 40 7.75 -19.00 2.51
N GLN A 41 7.65 -17.79 3.05
CA GLN A 41 6.75 -17.45 4.16
C GLN A 41 5.36 -16.98 3.71
N GLY A 42 5.01 -17.13 2.42
CA GLY A 42 3.71 -16.72 1.88
C GLY A 42 3.49 -15.19 1.88
N ARG A 43 4.59 -14.39 1.97
CA ARG A 43 4.51 -12.92 2.04
C ARG A 43 4.54 -12.26 0.65
N LEU A 44 4.87 -13.01 -0.40
CA LEU A 44 4.78 -12.56 -1.79
C LEU A 44 3.33 -12.74 -2.29
N THR A 45 2.43 -11.90 -1.81
CA THR A 45 0.99 -11.98 -2.07
C THR A 45 0.35 -10.59 -2.04
N LEU A 46 -0.73 -10.42 -2.81
CA LEU A 46 -1.58 -9.22 -2.75
C LEU A 46 -2.75 -9.37 -1.74
N ASN A 47 -2.75 -10.43 -0.93
CA ASN A 47 -3.72 -10.57 0.15
C ASN A 47 -3.37 -9.60 1.30
N PRO A 48 -4.19 -8.58 1.59
CA PRO A 48 -3.88 -7.59 2.63
C PRO A 48 -3.74 -8.22 4.02
N LEU A 49 -4.46 -9.29 4.32
CA LEU A 49 -4.39 -9.96 5.61
C LEU A 49 -3.00 -10.54 5.91
N ALA A 50 -2.22 -10.88 4.89
CA ALA A 50 -0.85 -11.34 5.07
C ALA A 50 0.10 -10.23 5.55
N HIS A 51 -0.25 -8.97 5.37
CA HIS A 51 0.57 -7.80 5.68
C HIS A 51 0.10 -7.07 6.95
N LEU A 52 -0.99 -7.52 7.57
CA LEU A 52 -1.46 -6.97 8.83
C LEU A 52 -0.71 -7.56 10.02
N ASP A 53 -0.31 -6.68 10.94
CA ASP A 53 0.12 -7.06 12.27
C ASP A 53 -1.08 -6.97 13.22
N PRO A 54 -1.41 -8.04 13.99
CA PRO A 54 -2.56 -8.01 14.88
C PRO A 54 -2.50 -6.90 15.94
N VAL A 55 -1.32 -6.66 16.51
CA VAL A 55 -1.13 -5.63 17.54
C VAL A 55 -1.18 -4.25 16.89
N GLY A 56 -0.48 -4.06 15.77
CA GLY A 56 -0.52 -2.82 15.00
C GLY A 56 -1.93 -2.46 14.54
N THR A 57 -2.73 -3.47 14.14
CA THR A 57 -4.13 -3.27 13.76
C THR A 57 -5.01 -2.85 14.94
N ILE A 58 -4.85 -3.49 16.11
CA ILE A 58 -5.58 -3.10 17.33
C ILE A 58 -5.20 -1.68 17.76
N CYS A 59 -3.89 -1.35 17.76
CA CYS A 59 -3.40 0.00 18.06
C CYS A 59 -4.00 1.04 17.10
N PHE A 60 -4.10 0.69 15.81
CA PHE A 60 -4.71 1.58 14.82
C PHE A 60 -6.20 1.88 15.13
N ILE A 61 -6.97 0.87 15.54
CA ILE A 61 -8.37 1.04 15.87
C ILE A 61 -8.55 1.91 17.13
N ILE A 62 -7.70 1.74 18.15
CA ILE A 62 -7.84 2.40 19.46
C ILE A 62 -7.18 3.78 19.46
N ALA A 63 -5.95 3.87 18.93
CA ALA A 63 -5.08 5.04 19.07
C ALA A 63 -4.89 5.82 17.76
N HIS A 64 -5.51 5.37 16.66
CA HIS A 64 -5.35 5.92 15.30
C HIS A 64 -3.89 5.94 14.84
N PHE A 65 -3.06 5.06 15.40
CA PHE A 65 -1.68 4.81 15.06
C PHE A 65 -1.44 3.30 15.04
N GLY A 66 -0.82 2.80 13.98
CA GLY A 66 -0.57 1.37 13.82
C GLY A 66 0.57 1.10 12.83
N TRP A 67 0.89 -0.17 12.66
CA TRP A 67 1.92 -0.64 11.75
C TRP A 67 1.50 -1.95 11.08
N GLY A 68 2.09 -2.18 9.91
CA GLY A 68 1.96 -3.45 9.21
C GLY A 68 3.00 -4.47 9.69
N LYS A 69 2.82 -5.72 9.30
CA LYS A 69 3.80 -6.78 9.51
C LYS A 69 4.86 -6.68 8.41
N PRO A 70 6.13 -6.32 8.73
CA PRO A 70 7.15 -6.12 7.71
C PRO A 70 7.47 -7.43 6.96
N VAL A 71 7.86 -7.30 5.68
CA VAL A 71 8.34 -8.42 4.88
C VAL A 71 9.73 -8.85 5.37
N PRO A 72 9.96 -10.15 5.62
CA PRO A 72 11.27 -10.64 5.97
C PRO A 72 12.20 -10.63 4.76
N VAL A 73 13.38 -10.06 4.92
CA VAL A 73 14.45 -9.99 3.92
C VAL A 73 15.72 -10.57 4.51
N ASN A 74 16.42 -11.42 3.76
CA ASN A 74 17.70 -11.98 4.15
C ASN A 74 18.80 -11.56 3.17
N PRO A 75 19.61 -10.55 3.51
CA PRO A 75 20.68 -10.04 2.64
C PRO A 75 21.73 -11.08 2.24
N GLY A 76 21.81 -12.21 2.95
CA GLY A 76 22.73 -13.31 2.63
C GLY A 76 22.46 -13.99 1.28
N TYR A 77 21.27 -13.83 0.72
CA TYR A 77 20.93 -14.33 -0.61
C TYR A 77 21.28 -13.37 -1.76
N PHE A 78 21.60 -12.11 -1.46
CA PHE A 78 21.87 -11.11 -2.48
C PHE A 78 23.29 -11.25 -3.07
N LYS A 79 23.42 -11.07 -4.37
CA LYS A 79 24.72 -11.01 -5.06
C LYS A 79 25.53 -9.79 -4.64
N HIS A 80 24.86 -8.67 -4.42
CA HIS A 80 25.43 -7.39 -4.00
C HIS A 80 24.66 -6.86 -2.79
N PRO A 81 24.92 -7.37 -1.57
CA PRO A 81 24.04 -7.16 -0.40
C PRO A 81 23.67 -5.70 -0.15
N ARG A 82 24.64 -4.78 -0.16
CA ARG A 82 24.37 -3.35 0.08
C ARG A 82 23.48 -2.71 -0.97
N ARG A 83 23.77 -2.97 -2.26
CA ARG A 83 23.00 -2.42 -3.38
C ARG A 83 21.60 -3.00 -3.41
N ASP A 84 21.53 -4.31 -3.29
CA ASP A 84 20.29 -5.06 -3.44
C ASP A 84 19.34 -4.77 -2.27
N ASP A 85 19.86 -4.59 -1.06
CA ASP A 85 19.09 -4.15 0.11
C ASP A 85 18.48 -2.73 -0.08
N VAL A 86 19.27 -1.80 -0.64
CA VAL A 86 18.74 -0.46 -1.00
C VAL A 86 17.63 -0.55 -2.04
N LEU A 87 17.78 -1.42 -3.06
CA LEU A 87 16.75 -1.60 -4.08
C LEU A 87 15.45 -2.19 -3.49
N VAL A 88 15.58 -3.16 -2.59
CA VAL A 88 14.43 -3.72 -1.86
C VAL A 88 13.77 -2.64 -1.00
N SER A 89 14.55 -1.89 -0.23
CA SER A 89 14.03 -0.84 0.65
C SER A 89 13.32 0.28 -0.14
N ALA A 90 13.82 0.63 -1.31
CA ALA A 90 13.21 1.65 -2.16
C ALA A 90 11.94 1.16 -2.89
N ALA A 91 11.77 -0.14 -3.09
CA ALA A 91 10.68 -0.71 -3.89
C ALA A 91 9.29 -0.39 -3.32
N GLY A 92 9.13 -0.45 -1.99
CA GLY A 92 7.88 -0.10 -1.32
C GLY A 92 7.45 1.35 -1.57
N PRO A 93 8.25 2.34 -1.15
CA PRO A 93 7.95 3.76 -1.40
C PRO A 93 7.72 4.09 -2.89
N ILE A 94 8.56 3.54 -3.78
CA ILE A 94 8.41 3.76 -5.23
C ILE A 94 7.07 3.20 -5.73
N SER A 95 6.66 2.02 -5.29
CA SER A 95 5.38 1.43 -5.69
C SER A 95 4.18 2.28 -5.25
N ASN A 96 4.23 2.85 -4.04
CA ASN A 96 3.23 3.76 -3.53
C ASN A 96 3.17 5.05 -4.36
N PHE A 97 4.34 5.63 -4.68
CA PHE A 97 4.41 6.81 -5.52
C PHE A 97 3.82 6.57 -6.92
N VAL A 98 4.17 5.44 -7.55
CA VAL A 98 3.62 5.03 -8.86
C VAL A 98 2.10 4.84 -8.76
N SER A 99 1.60 4.21 -7.70
CA SER A 99 0.16 4.03 -7.46
C SER A 99 -0.56 5.37 -7.32
N ALA A 100 0.01 6.30 -6.54
CA ALA A 100 -0.53 7.65 -6.38
C ALA A 100 -0.61 8.39 -7.72
N PHE A 101 0.41 8.28 -8.56
CA PHE A 101 0.43 8.86 -9.90
C PHE A 101 -0.66 8.28 -10.80
N ILE A 102 -0.79 6.94 -10.84
CA ILE A 102 -1.81 6.25 -11.64
C ILE A 102 -3.21 6.69 -11.20
N PHE A 103 -3.48 6.70 -9.89
CA PHE A 103 -4.77 7.13 -9.36
C PHE A 103 -5.06 8.60 -9.62
N GLY A 104 -4.03 9.46 -9.57
CA GLY A 104 -4.15 10.86 -9.96
C GLY A 104 -4.59 11.04 -11.40
N VAL A 105 -4.00 10.28 -12.33
CA VAL A 105 -4.40 10.29 -13.74
C VAL A 105 -5.83 9.79 -13.92
N ILE A 106 -6.19 8.66 -13.27
CA ILE A 106 -7.55 8.12 -13.31
C ILE A 106 -8.56 9.15 -12.79
N PHE A 107 -8.26 9.79 -11.67
CA PHE A 107 -9.11 10.81 -11.07
C PHE A 107 -9.33 12.00 -12.04
N GLN A 108 -8.28 12.49 -12.69
CA GLN A 108 -8.37 13.57 -13.67
C GLN A 108 -9.26 13.18 -14.88
N ILE A 109 -9.10 11.95 -15.36
CA ILE A 109 -9.93 11.43 -16.47
C ILE A 109 -11.39 11.37 -16.05
N LEU A 110 -11.69 10.75 -14.91
CA LEU A 110 -13.06 10.65 -14.40
C LEU A 110 -13.69 12.03 -14.21
N ASN A 111 -12.96 12.98 -13.65
CA ASN A 111 -13.44 14.34 -13.41
C ASN A 111 -13.76 15.09 -14.72
N LYS A 112 -13.00 14.83 -15.78
CA LYS A 112 -13.22 15.43 -17.10
C LYS A 112 -14.48 14.92 -17.79
N PHE A 113 -14.81 13.63 -17.57
CA PHE A 113 -15.96 12.96 -18.23
C PHE A 113 -17.21 12.88 -17.34
N ALA A 114 -17.14 13.24 -16.06
CA ALA A 114 -18.27 13.29 -15.15
C ALA A 114 -19.12 14.55 -15.39
N ILE A 115 -20.02 14.47 -16.37
CA ILE A 115 -20.93 15.59 -16.72
C ILE A 115 -22.05 15.76 -15.68
N GLU A 116 -22.42 14.68 -14.97
CA GLU A 116 -23.29 14.72 -13.78
C GLU A 116 -22.75 13.68 -12.78
N ALA A 117 -22.18 14.17 -11.67
CA ALA A 117 -21.59 13.28 -10.67
C ALA A 117 -22.67 12.48 -9.95
N SER A 118 -22.85 11.22 -10.34
CA SER A 118 -23.63 10.30 -9.52
C SER A 118 -22.94 10.13 -8.15
N PRO A 119 -23.67 9.83 -7.05
CA PRO A 119 -23.08 9.60 -5.72
C PRO A 119 -21.92 8.57 -5.76
N LEU A 120 -22.02 7.56 -6.64
CA LEU A 120 -20.97 6.55 -6.82
C LEU A 120 -19.67 7.16 -7.36
N ILE A 121 -19.73 8.11 -8.29
CA ILE A 121 -18.53 8.77 -8.85
C ILE A 121 -17.87 9.65 -7.80
N VAL A 122 -18.66 10.34 -6.98
CA VAL A 122 -18.15 11.15 -5.85
C VAL A 122 -17.42 10.25 -4.86
N ASP A 123 -17.98 9.09 -4.53
CA ASP A 123 -17.37 8.14 -3.60
C ASP A 123 -16.06 7.55 -4.14
N LEU A 124 -16.05 7.18 -5.42
CA LEU A 124 -14.84 6.72 -6.10
C LEU A 124 -13.77 7.82 -6.10
N GLY A 125 -14.14 9.06 -6.38
CA GLY A 125 -13.25 10.21 -6.31
C GLY A 125 -12.63 10.39 -4.93
N ASN A 126 -13.44 10.32 -3.88
CA ASN A 126 -12.97 10.42 -2.50
C ASN A 126 -12.02 9.28 -2.13
N LEU A 127 -12.31 8.03 -2.56
CA LEU A 127 -11.43 6.89 -2.35
C LEU A 127 -10.07 7.10 -3.04
N LEU A 128 -10.08 7.55 -4.31
CA LEU A 128 -8.85 7.80 -5.06
C LEU A 128 -8.00 8.89 -4.41
N ILE A 129 -8.61 10.02 -4.01
CA ILE A 129 -7.91 11.10 -3.30
C ILE A 129 -7.29 10.60 -2.00
N THR A 130 -8.06 9.88 -1.19
CA THR A 130 -7.58 9.32 0.09
C THR A 130 -6.42 8.35 -0.15
N THR A 131 -6.52 7.49 -1.16
CA THR A 131 -5.46 6.55 -1.50
C THR A 131 -4.19 7.27 -1.99
N ILE A 132 -4.32 8.32 -2.80
CA ILE A 132 -3.19 9.17 -3.21
C ILE A 132 -2.49 9.77 -2.00
N GLN A 133 -3.25 10.36 -1.08
CA GLN A 133 -2.70 10.99 0.12
C GLN A 133 -1.91 10.00 0.98
N ILE A 134 -2.46 8.79 1.21
CA ILE A 134 -1.81 7.75 2.01
C ILE A 134 -0.54 7.22 1.34
N ASN A 135 -0.53 7.07 0.01
CA ASN A 135 0.65 6.58 -0.71
C ASN A 135 1.80 7.61 -0.76
N LEU A 136 1.55 8.87 -0.42
CA LEU A 136 2.56 9.94 -0.44
C LEU A 136 3.14 10.27 0.96
N ILE A 137 2.60 9.69 2.03
CA ILE A 137 3.08 9.83 3.41
C ILE A 137 4.07 8.72 3.73
#